data_cde33cec8821a8845c67db8881198f38
#
_entry.id   cde33cec8821a8845c67db8881198f38
#
_cell.length_a   1.000
_cell.length_b   1.000
_cell.length_c   1.000
_cell.angle_alpha   90.00
_cell.angle_beta   90.00
_cell.angle_gamma   90.00
#
_symmetry.space_group_name_H-M   'P 1'
#
loop_
_entity.id
_entity.type
_entity.pdbx_description
1 polymer ?
#
loop_
_entity_poly.entity_id
_entity_poly.type
_entity_poly.pdbx_seq_one_letter_code
_entity_poly.pdbx_strand_id
1 'polypeptide(L)'
;VKNNWIMKQTWKDLLFIHWPVDPTFLASLLPSQLEPDTYDGQGWIALVPFTMTDIRFKGTPAVPIFSRLYELNVRTYVTYKGEKGVYFFSLDASNPLGVWIARQFFHLPYYHATMTFNKTQNHISFQSVRTHRDSKKERVKLTYRGISPSYRSRKGELAHWLTERYCLFTTHQGNVYRGDLYHDPWELQKGECEIRDDYITPPFLRPADNRDLIVHYANQVTAYFYPFKKV
;
A
#
# COMPACT_ATOMS: atom_id res chain seq x y z
N VAL A 1 -0.70 14.78 15.41
CA VAL A 1 -1.20 13.42 15.74
C VAL A 1 -2.28 13.55 16.81
N LYS A 2 -3.50 13.07 16.55
CA LYS A 2 -4.56 13.03 17.56
C LYS A 2 -4.21 12.01 18.65
N ASN A 3 -4.57 12.27 19.90
CA ASN A 3 -4.16 11.42 21.03
C ASN A 3 -4.87 10.05 21.10
N ASN A 4 -5.84 9.75 20.24
CA ASN A 4 -6.62 8.51 20.22
C ASN A 4 -6.10 7.44 19.23
N TRP A 5 -4.83 7.53 18.78
CA TRP A 5 -4.23 6.47 17.98
C TRP A 5 -4.11 5.17 18.78
N ILE A 6 -4.22 4.03 18.12
CA ILE A 6 -4.16 2.69 18.73
C ILE A 6 -2.86 1.95 18.42
N MET A 7 -2.27 2.22 17.26
CA MET A 7 -1.05 1.56 16.79
C MET A 7 -0.20 2.56 16.01
N LYS A 8 1.12 2.41 16.09
CA LYS A 8 2.04 3.12 15.22
C LYS A 8 3.05 2.16 14.59
N GLN A 9 3.56 2.55 13.44
CA GLN A 9 4.55 1.83 12.66
C GLN A 9 5.50 2.84 12.00
N THR A 10 6.73 2.44 11.75
CA THR A 10 7.64 3.17 10.88
C THR A 10 7.75 2.41 9.57
N TRP A 11 7.35 3.05 8.48
CA TRP A 11 7.48 2.52 7.13
C TRP A 11 8.79 3.02 6.52
N LYS A 12 9.52 2.13 5.88
CA LYS A 12 10.85 2.41 5.32
C LYS A 12 10.98 1.86 3.92
N ASP A 13 11.81 2.56 3.14
CA ASP A 13 12.18 2.13 1.79
C ASP A 13 10.97 1.85 0.89
N LEU A 14 9.96 2.74 0.94
CA LEU A 14 8.74 2.58 0.17
C LEU A 14 9.00 2.90 -1.30
N LEU A 15 8.55 2.00 -2.15
CA LEU A 15 8.38 2.29 -3.56
C LEU A 15 6.90 2.41 -3.87
N PHE A 16 6.53 3.45 -4.59
CA PHE A 16 5.20 3.63 -5.16
C PHE A 16 5.30 3.51 -6.67
N ILE A 17 4.76 2.45 -7.23
CA ILE A 17 4.64 2.25 -8.67
C ILE A 17 3.19 2.44 -9.04
N HIS A 18 2.89 3.46 -9.85
CA HIS A 18 1.53 3.80 -10.25
C HIS A 18 1.37 3.72 -11.75
N TRP A 19 0.18 3.34 -12.20
CA TRP A 19 -0.23 3.39 -13.59
C TRP A 19 -1.72 3.67 -13.72
N PRO A 20 -2.14 4.33 -14.83
CA PRO A 20 -3.54 4.61 -15.07
C PRO A 20 -4.30 3.35 -15.53
N VAL A 21 -5.59 3.33 -15.23
CA VAL A 21 -6.53 2.30 -15.69
C VAL A 21 -7.87 2.94 -16.04
N ASP A 22 -8.65 2.29 -16.89
CA ASP A 22 -10.01 2.73 -17.19
C ASP A 22 -10.87 2.75 -15.92
N PRO A 23 -11.49 3.88 -15.56
CA PRO A 23 -12.27 3.99 -14.33
C PRO A 23 -13.56 3.16 -14.35
N THR A 24 -14.16 2.95 -15.51
CA THR A 24 -15.37 2.12 -15.64
C THR A 24 -15.04 0.65 -15.39
N PHE A 25 -13.92 0.21 -15.95
CA PHE A 25 -13.41 -1.12 -15.67
C PHE A 25 -13.03 -1.29 -14.20
N LEU A 26 -12.34 -0.30 -13.62
CA LEU A 26 -11.98 -0.30 -12.20
C LEU A 26 -13.23 -0.39 -11.30
N ALA A 27 -14.29 0.33 -11.62
CA ALA A 27 -15.55 0.30 -10.88
C ALA A 27 -16.17 -1.11 -10.85
N SER A 28 -16.02 -1.89 -11.93
CA SER A 28 -16.54 -3.27 -11.98
C SER A 28 -15.83 -4.26 -11.05
N LEU A 29 -14.66 -3.89 -10.55
CA LEU A 29 -13.84 -4.70 -9.64
C LEU A 29 -13.99 -4.30 -8.17
N LEU A 30 -14.60 -3.14 -7.92
CA LEU A 30 -14.81 -2.63 -6.57
C LEU A 30 -16.11 -3.16 -5.96
N PRO A 31 -16.18 -3.24 -4.62
CA PRO A 31 -17.48 -3.40 -3.94
C PRO A 31 -18.44 -2.29 -4.38
N SER A 32 -19.71 -2.63 -4.58
CA SER A 32 -20.74 -1.73 -5.11
C SER A 32 -20.97 -0.44 -4.29
N GLN A 33 -20.50 -0.41 -3.05
CA GLN A 33 -20.58 0.76 -2.17
C GLN A 33 -19.48 1.79 -2.40
N LEU A 34 -18.38 1.39 -3.10
CA LEU A 34 -17.21 2.23 -3.33
C LEU A 34 -17.17 2.68 -4.79
N GLU A 35 -16.80 3.92 -5.00
CA GLU A 35 -16.62 4.50 -6.33
C GLU A 35 -15.14 4.76 -6.60
N PRO A 36 -14.63 4.57 -7.84
CA PRO A 36 -13.28 4.99 -8.19
C PRO A 36 -13.07 6.48 -7.94
N ASP A 37 -12.03 6.86 -7.20
CA ASP A 37 -11.53 8.23 -7.21
C ASP A 37 -10.64 8.38 -8.45
N THR A 38 -10.85 9.42 -9.23
CA THR A 38 -10.14 9.66 -10.49
C THR A 38 -9.29 10.93 -10.43
N TYR A 39 -8.21 10.94 -11.21
CA TYR A 39 -7.43 12.14 -11.49
C TYR A 39 -7.36 12.31 -13.00
N ASP A 40 -7.78 13.48 -13.50
CA ASP A 40 -7.92 13.80 -14.92
C ASP A 40 -8.71 12.72 -15.70
N GLY A 41 -9.80 12.21 -15.08
CA GLY A 41 -10.67 11.20 -15.67
C GLY A 41 -10.11 9.76 -15.68
N GLN A 42 -8.91 9.53 -15.14
CA GLN A 42 -8.28 8.21 -15.06
C GLN A 42 -8.42 7.61 -13.66
N GLY A 43 -8.70 6.30 -13.58
CA GLY A 43 -8.47 5.50 -12.39
C GLY A 43 -6.98 5.15 -12.28
N TRP A 44 -6.55 4.74 -11.09
CA TRP A 44 -5.13 4.44 -10.83
C TRP A 44 -4.96 3.20 -9.99
N ILE A 45 -3.96 2.40 -10.33
CA ILE A 45 -3.47 1.28 -9.52
C ILE A 45 -2.12 1.64 -8.94
N ALA A 46 -1.82 1.11 -7.76
CA ALA A 46 -0.49 1.20 -7.17
C ALA A 46 -0.02 -0.17 -6.69
N LEU A 47 1.25 -0.47 -6.96
CA LEU A 47 2.02 -1.56 -6.37
C LEU A 47 3.03 -0.93 -5.41
N VAL A 48 2.98 -1.32 -4.12
CA VAL A 48 3.76 -0.63 -3.08
C VAL A 48 4.46 -1.65 -2.18
N PRO A 49 5.73 -2.00 -2.47
CA PRO A 49 6.59 -2.74 -1.56
C PRO A 49 7.23 -1.80 -0.53
N PHE A 50 7.36 -2.26 0.71
CA PHE A 50 8.03 -1.51 1.78
C PHE A 50 8.41 -2.39 2.96
N THR A 51 9.18 -1.82 3.87
CA THR A 51 9.53 -2.43 5.16
C THR A 51 8.81 -1.71 6.29
N MET A 52 8.31 -2.46 7.26
CA MET A 52 7.77 -1.95 8.52
C MET A 52 8.67 -2.27 9.68
N THR A 53 8.88 -1.29 10.56
CA THR A 53 9.61 -1.44 11.83
C THR A 53 8.86 -0.71 12.95
N ASP A 54 9.31 -0.87 14.18
CA ASP A 54 8.78 -0.16 15.36
C ASP A 54 7.26 -0.28 15.55
N ILE A 55 6.72 -1.44 15.17
CA ILE A 55 5.28 -1.71 15.32
C ILE A 55 4.97 -1.84 16.80
N ARG A 56 4.08 -0.98 17.29
CA ARG A 56 3.63 -1.02 18.68
C ARG A 56 2.21 -0.49 18.85
N PHE A 57 1.51 -1.04 19.80
CA PHE A 57 0.26 -0.50 20.28
C PHE A 57 0.51 0.65 21.26
N LYS A 58 -0.50 1.51 21.42
CA LYS A 58 -0.40 2.63 22.37
C LYS A 58 -0.19 2.14 23.79
N GLY A 59 0.81 2.71 24.49
CA GLY A 59 1.14 2.32 25.86
C GLY A 59 1.98 1.07 25.99
N THR A 60 2.39 0.44 24.87
CA THR A 60 3.28 -0.74 24.91
C THR A 60 4.64 -0.45 24.29
N PRO A 61 5.70 -1.19 24.66
CA PRO A 61 6.94 -1.18 23.89
C PRO A 61 6.75 -1.76 22.50
N ALA A 62 7.73 -1.60 21.60
CA ALA A 62 7.73 -2.27 20.31
C ALA A 62 7.67 -3.78 20.50
N VAL A 63 6.86 -4.48 19.70
CA VAL A 63 6.67 -5.92 19.80
C VAL A 63 7.84 -6.62 19.09
N PRO A 64 8.71 -7.36 19.78
CA PRO A 64 9.93 -7.94 19.20
C PRO A 64 9.67 -8.84 17.99
N ILE A 65 8.58 -9.63 18.00
CA ILE A 65 8.19 -10.52 16.90
C ILE A 65 7.81 -9.75 15.63
N PHE A 66 7.57 -8.45 15.73
CA PHE A 66 7.28 -7.54 14.63
C PHE A 66 8.40 -6.51 14.42
N SER A 67 9.64 -6.83 14.81
CA SER A 67 10.78 -5.91 14.75
C SER A 67 11.07 -5.45 13.32
N ARG A 68 10.83 -6.30 12.33
CA ARG A 68 10.91 -5.97 10.91
C ARG A 68 9.97 -6.86 10.12
N LEU A 69 9.05 -6.25 9.38
CA LEU A 69 8.15 -6.93 8.46
C LEU A 69 8.31 -6.35 7.07
N TYR A 70 8.10 -7.18 6.07
CA TYR A 70 8.00 -6.75 4.68
C TYR A 70 6.54 -6.82 4.25
N GLU A 71 6.11 -5.83 3.49
CA GLU A 71 4.76 -5.78 2.94
C GLU A 71 4.81 -5.38 1.47
N LEU A 72 3.89 -5.92 0.72
CA LEU A 72 3.60 -5.56 -0.65
C LEU A 72 2.11 -5.43 -0.81
N ASN A 73 1.62 -4.27 -1.20
CA ASN A 73 0.20 -4.11 -1.46
C ASN A 73 -0.09 -3.73 -2.92
N VAL A 74 -1.23 -4.25 -3.41
CA VAL A 74 -1.88 -3.82 -4.64
C VAL A 74 -3.11 -3.03 -4.22
N ARG A 75 -3.13 -1.74 -4.55
CA ARG A 75 -4.20 -0.85 -4.10
C ARG A 75 -4.71 0.05 -5.21
N THR A 76 -5.88 0.60 -4.98
CA THR A 76 -6.47 1.64 -5.81
C THR A 76 -7.05 2.77 -4.95
N TYR A 77 -7.58 3.77 -5.61
CA TYR A 77 -8.10 5.00 -5.03
C TYR A 77 -9.62 5.02 -5.16
N VAL A 78 -10.30 5.27 -4.07
CA VAL A 78 -11.76 5.21 -4.01
C VAL A 78 -12.34 6.38 -3.25
N THR A 79 -13.63 6.62 -3.48
CA THR A 79 -14.46 7.49 -2.66
C THR A 79 -15.61 6.70 -2.03
N TYR A 80 -15.97 7.12 -0.83
CA TYR A 80 -17.18 6.67 -0.15
C TYR A 80 -17.86 7.87 0.50
N LYS A 81 -19.10 8.18 0.08
CA LYS A 81 -19.86 9.37 0.56
C LYS A 81 -19.03 10.67 0.45
N GLY A 82 -18.27 10.84 -0.63
CA GLY A 82 -17.42 12.02 -0.86
C GLY A 82 -16.07 12.02 -0.14
N GLU A 83 -15.79 11.06 0.74
CA GLU A 83 -14.52 10.91 1.42
C GLU A 83 -13.55 10.07 0.59
N LYS A 84 -12.33 10.59 0.39
CA LYS A 84 -11.29 9.97 -0.44
C LYS A 84 -10.42 9.04 0.38
N GLY A 85 -10.15 7.84 -0.14
CA GLY A 85 -9.29 6.86 0.53
C GLY A 85 -8.65 5.88 -0.45
N VAL A 86 -8.00 4.84 0.09
CA VAL A 86 -7.48 3.73 -0.68
C VAL A 86 -8.32 2.47 -0.41
N TYR A 87 -8.35 1.59 -1.41
CA TYR A 87 -8.88 0.24 -1.31
C TYR A 87 -7.79 -0.75 -1.72
N PHE A 88 -7.64 -1.84 -0.96
CA PHE A 88 -6.64 -2.85 -1.23
C PHE A 88 -7.25 -4.05 -1.94
N PHE A 89 -6.69 -4.41 -3.10
CA PHE A 89 -6.99 -5.69 -3.74
C PHE A 89 -6.25 -6.84 -3.05
N SER A 90 -5.02 -6.59 -2.59
CA SER A 90 -4.25 -7.52 -1.77
C SER A 90 -3.18 -6.82 -0.95
N LEU A 91 -2.83 -7.44 0.18
CA LEU A 91 -1.72 -7.06 1.05
C LEU A 91 -0.94 -8.34 1.38
N ASP A 92 0.23 -8.49 0.80
CA ASP A 92 1.11 -9.60 1.14
C ASP A 92 2.05 -9.17 2.27
N ALA A 93 2.19 -9.99 3.30
CA ALA A 93 3.08 -9.69 4.43
C ALA A 93 3.89 -10.92 4.85
N SER A 94 5.10 -10.66 5.35
CA SER A 94 6.07 -11.71 5.70
C SER A 94 5.82 -12.38 7.06
N ASN A 95 4.91 -11.87 7.88
CA ASN A 95 4.63 -12.42 9.21
C ASN A 95 3.22 -13.04 9.26
N PRO A 96 3.12 -14.39 9.48
CA PRO A 96 1.83 -15.08 9.45
C PRO A 96 0.89 -14.66 10.60
N LEU A 97 1.42 -14.31 11.79
CA LEU A 97 0.62 -13.85 12.90
C LEU A 97 0.03 -12.46 12.62
N GLY A 98 0.83 -11.55 12.04
CA GLY A 98 0.36 -10.23 11.60
C GLY A 98 -0.74 -10.34 10.54
N VAL A 99 -0.57 -11.23 9.57
CA VAL A 99 -1.58 -11.55 8.56
C VAL A 99 -2.88 -12.02 9.20
N TRP A 100 -2.80 -12.96 10.14
CA TRP A 100 -3.98 -13.48 10.83
C TRP A 100 -4.73 -12.37 11.59
N ILE A 101 -4.00 -11.56 12.38
CA ILE A 101 -4.59 -10.43 13.13
C ILE A 101 -5.29 -9.45 12.17
N ALA A 102 -4.62 -9.06 11.10
CA ALA A 102 -5.15 -8.08 10.14
C ALA A 102 -6.43 -8.58 9.44
N ARG A 103 -6.49 -9.86 9.10
CA ARG A 103 -7.69 -10.47 8.50
C ARG A 103 -8.86 -10.54 9.48
N GLN A 104 -8.60 -10.91 10.73
CA GLN A 104 -9.66 -11.11 11.74
C GLN A 104 -10.25 -9.78 12.25
N PHE A 105 -9.41 -8.79 12.50
CA PHE A 105 -9.82 -7.57 13.20
C PHE A 105 -10.03 -6.37 12.27
N PHE A 106 -9.37 -6.34 11.10
CA PHE A 106 -9.46 -5.20 10.19
C PHE A 106 -10.15 -5.53 8.87
N HIS A 107 -10.53 -6.80 8.65
CA HIS A 107 -11.18 -7.28 7.42
C HIS A 107 -10.43 -6.89 6.13
N LEU A 108 -9.09 -6.85 6.22
CA LEU A 108 -8.22 -6.52 5.10
C LEU A 108 -7.76 -7.79 4.38
N PRO A 109 -7.59 -7.76 3.04
CA PRO A 109 -7.23 -8.93 2.23
C PRO A 109 -5.72 -9.24 2.33
N TYR A 110 -5.26 -9.55 3.55
CA TYR A 110 -3.88 -9.93 3.81
C TYR A 110 -3.59 -11.38 3.42
N TYR A 111 -2.42 -11.60 2.85
CA TYR A 111 -1.88 -12.91 2.49
C TYR A 111 -0.49 -13.09 3.08
N HIS A 112 -0.20 -14.29 3.56
CA HIS A 112 1.15 -14.63 3.96
C HIS A 112 2.04 -14.85 2.73
N ALA A 113 3.24 -14.28 2.75
CA ALA A 113 4.22 -14.42 1.68
C ALA A 113 5.62 -14.61 2.23
N THR A 114 6.42 -15.40 1.55
CA THR A 114 7.87 -15.44 1.76
C THR A 114 8.49 -14.28 1.01
N MET A 115 9.19 -13.41 1.74
CA MET A 115 9.74 -12.18 1.19
C MET A 115 11.24 -12.06 1.45
N THR A 116 11.95 -11.50 0.49
CA THR A 116 13.35 -11.11 0.64
C THR A 116 13.53 -9.63 0.33
N PHE A 117 14.39 -8.98 1.09
CA PHE A 117 14.71 -7.58 0.96
C PHE A 117 16.21 -7.37 1.16
N ASN A 118 16.89 -6.94 0.12
CA ASN A 118 18.32 -6.65 0.16
C ASN A 118 18.56 -5.22 -0.29
N LYS A 119 19.10 -4.39 0.61
CA LYS A 119 19.48 -3.02 0.32
C LYS A 119 20.99 -2.90 0.22
N THR A 120 21.47 -2.40 -0.91
CA THR A 120 22.85 -2.01 -1.15
C THR A 120 22.97 -0.49 -1.16
N GLN A 121 24.17 0.03 -1.39
CA GLN A 121 24.35 1.48 -1.56
C GLN A 121 23.61 2.03 -2.80
N ASN A 122 23.44 1.22 -3.85
CA ASN A 122 22.96 1.68 -5.14
C ASN A 122 21.50 1.30 -5.44
N HIS A 123 20.98 0.24 -4.84
CA HIS A 123 19.63 -0.25 -5.13
C HIS A 123 19.07 -1.15 -4.01
N ILE A 124 17.77 -1.35 -4.08
CA ILE A 124 17.04 -2.30 -3.24
C ILE A 124 16.49 -3.39 -4.16
N SER A 125 16.78 -4.65 -3.81
CA SER A 125 16.16 -5.82 -4.43
C SER A 125 15.07 -6.35 -3.51
N PHE A 126 13.86 -6.48 -4.04
CA PHE A 126 12.69 -6.98 -3.33
C PHE A 126 12.09 -8.17 -4.08
N GLN A 127 11.73 -9.20 -3.34
CA GLN A 127 10.99 -10.33 -3.86
C GLN A 127 9.90 -10.74 -2.88
N SER A 128 8.72 -11.05 -3.39
CA SER A 128 7.61 -11.66 -2.67
C SER A 128 7.12 -12.89 -3.42
N VAL A 129 6.87 -13.97 -2.68
CA VAL A 129 6.20 -15.18 -3.18
C VAL A 129 5.08 -15.50 -2.20
N ARG A 130 3.83 -15.40 -2.66
CA ARG A 130 2.65 -15.71 -1.85
C ARG A 130 2.63 -17.19 -1.50
N THR A 131 2.57 -17.49 -0.21
CA THR A 131 2.55 -18.85 0.36
C THR A 131 1.32 -19.08 1.24
N HIS A 132 0.37 -18.15 1.19
CA HIS A 132 -0.88 -18.26 1.95
C HIS A 132 -1.65 -19.51 1.52
N ARG A 133 -2.16 -20.26 2.49
CA ARG A 133 -2.95 -21.47 2.23
C ARG A 133 -4.15 -21.14 1.34
N ASP A 134 -4.45 -22.01 0.39
CA ASP A 134 -5.58 -21.92 -0.54
C ASP A 134 -5.55 -20.68 -1.46
N SER A 135 -4.39 -20.02 -1.60
CA SER A 135 -4.18 -18.93 -2.55
C SER A 135 -3.33 -19.39 -3.75
N LYS A 136 -3.47 -18.69 -4.89
CA LYS A 136 -2.54 -18.88 -6.01
C LYS A 136 -1.13 -18.49 -5.58
N LYS A 137 -0.12 -19.21 -6.08
CA LYS A 137 1.29 -18.83 -5.90
C LYS A 137 1.61 -17.63 -6.80
N GLU A 138 1.37 -16.46 -6.29
CA GLU A 138 1.67 -15.20 -6.97
C GLU A 138 3.04 -14.70 -6.49
N ARG A 139 3.78 -14.05 -7.39
CA ARG A 139 5.13 -13.56 -7.09
C ARG A 139 5.38 -12.21 -7.72
N VAL A 140 6.24 -11.45 -7.07
CA VAL A 140 6.84 -10.21 -7.59
C VAL A 140 8.34 -10.25 -7.35
N LYS A 141 9.10 -9.80 -8.35
CA LYS A 141 10.53 -9.55 -8.23
C LYS A 141 10.86 -8.23 -8.88
N LEU A 142 11.44 -7.33 -8.14
CA LEU A 142 11.79 -5.99 -8.62
C LEU A 142 13.07 -5.46 -7.97
N THR A 143 13.68 -4.51 -8.65
CA THR A 143 14.85 -3.76 -8.17
C THR A 143 14.54 -2.28 -8.30
N TYR A 144 14.88 -1.47 -7.30
CA TYR A 144 14.51 -0.05 -7.28
C TYR A 144 15.46 0.83 -6.47
N ARG A 145 15.36 2.14 -6.71
CA ARG A 145 16.06 3.18 -5.95
C ARG A 145 15.39 4.54 -6.12
N GLY A 146 15.69 5.45 -5.21
CA GLY A 146 15.45 6.90 -5.41
C GLY A 146 16.56 7.49 -6.28
N ILE A 147 16.19 8.38 -7.20
CA ILE A 147 17.11 8.96 -8.20
C ILE A 147 17.12 10.49 -8.20
N SER A 148 16.50 11.14 -7.23
CA SER A 148 16.46 12.59 -7.09
C SER A 148 16.65 13.03 -5.64
N PRO A 149 16.94 14.30 -5.36
CA PRO A 149 16.74 14.88 -4.04
C PRO A 149 15.29 14.70 -3.57
N SER A 150 15.09 14.66 -2.26
CA SER A 150 13.76 14.60 -1.65
C SER A 150 12.99 15.89 -1.90
N TYR A 151 11.68 15.76 -2.14
CA TYR A 151 10.75 16.87 -2.30
C TYR A 151 9.39 16.55 -1.68
N ARG A 152 8.61 17.57 -1.39
CA ARG A 152 7.20 17.44 -1.01
C ARG A 152 6.32 17.81 -2.19
N SER A 153 5.38 16.93 -2.53
CA SER A 153 4.40 17.19 -3.57
C SER A 153 3.42 18.29 -3.15
N ARG A 154 2.94 19.08 -4.12
CA ARG A 154 2.01 20.18 -3.86
C ARG A 154 0.57 19.72 -4.09
N LYS A 155 -0.35 20.26 -3.31
CA LYS A 155 -1.78 20.02 -3.50
C LYS A 155 -2.20 20.39 -4.94
N GLY A 156 -2.92 19.47 -5.59
CA GLY A 156 -3.31 19.59 -7.01
C GLY A 156 -2.40 18.85 -7.98
N GLU A 157 -1.17 18.52 -7.60
CA GLU A 157 -0.28 17.68 -8.43
C GLU A 157 -0.68 16.21 -8.34
N LEU A 158 -0.46 15.46 -9.42
CA LEU A 158 -0.73 14.02 -9.45
C LEU A 158 0.03 13.25 -8.36
N ALA A 159 1.31 13.59 -8.13
CA ALA A 159 2.11 12.96 -7.07
C ALA A 159 1.44 13.12 -5.69
N HIS A 160 0.91 14.30 -5.38
CA HIS A 160 0.18 14.55 -4.14
C HIS A 160 -1.10 13.71 -4.07
N TRP A 161 -1.87 13.70 -5.15
CA TRP A 161 -3.11 12.94 -5.22
C TRP A 161 -2.87 11.42 -5.05
N LEU A 162 -1.79 10.88 -5.62
CA LEU A 162 -1.42 9.47 -5.53
C LEU A 162 -0.88 9.06 -4.16
N THR A 163 -0.19 9.96 -3.42
CA THR A 163 0.55 9.57 -2.23
C THR A 163 -0.04 10.05 -0.92
N GLU A 164 -0.71 11.23 -0.90
CA GLU A 164 -1.27 11.81 0.31
C GLU A 164 -2.68 11.27 0.60
N ARG A 165 -2.73 10.03 1.13
CA ARG A 165 -3.96 9.32 1.48
C ARG A 165 -3.95 8.92 2.95
N TYR A 166 -4.95 9.39 3.68
CA TYR A 166 -5.02 9.31 5.14
C TYR A 166 -6.16 8.44 5.66
N CYS A 167 -6.85 7.72 4.79
CA CYS A 167 -7.76 6.66 5.18
C CYS A 167 -7.81 5.53 4.15
N LEU A 168 -8.27 4.39 4.60
CA LEU A 168 -8.58 3.24 3.76
C LEU A 168 -10.04 2.84 3.98
N PHE A 169 -10.61 2.20 2.96
CA PHE A 169 -11.91 1.56 3.05
C PHE A 169 -11.78 0.06 2.82
N THR A 170 -12.58 -0.71 3.52
CA THR A 170 -12.76 -2.14 3.29
C THR A 170 -14.22 -2.51 3.48
N THR A 171 -14.62 -3.68 2.98
CA THR A 171 -16.00 -4.15 3.10
C THR A 171 -16.04 -5.52 3.78
N HIS A 172 -17.01 -5.71 4.65
CA HIS A 172 -17.26 -6.99 5.28
C HIS A 172 -18.75 -7.19 5.55
N GLN A 173 -19.31 -8.33 5.13
CA GLN A 173 -20.73 -8.66 5.29
C GLN A 173 -21.67 -7.53 4.84
N GLY A 174 -21.41 -6.93 3.67
CA GLY A 174 -22.22 -5.86 3.11
C GLY A 174 -22.04 -4.48 3.75
N ASN A 175 -21.18 -4.35 4.77
CA ASN A 175 -20.91 -3.08 5.44
C ASN A 175 -19.57 -2.52 5.00
N VAL A 176 -19.46 -1.18 4.98
CA VAL A 176 -18.21 -0.45 4.73
C VAL A 176 -17.55 -0.10 6.05
N TYR A 177 -16.25 -0.34 6.14
CA TYR A 177 -15.42 0.06 7.27
C TYR A 177 -14.36 1.04 6.80
N ARG A 178 -14.07 2.02 7.64
CA ARG A 178 -13.04 3.04 7.43
C ARG A 178 -11.94 2.90 8.47
N GLY A 179 -10.71 2.84 8.04
CA GLY A 179 -9.52 2.95 8.88
C GLY A 179 -8.83 4.28 8.61
N ASP A 180 -8.78 5.16 9.61
CA ASP A 180 -8.05 6.42 9.51
C ASP A 180 -6.59 6.20 9.92
N LEU A 181 -5.68 6.92 9.27
CA LEU A 181 -4.28 6.97 9.63
C LEU A 181 -3.74 8.41 9.53
N TYR A 182 -2.63 8.67 10.19
CA TYR A 182 -1.89 9.91 10.07
C TYR A 182 -0.41 9.61 9.89
N HIS A 183 0.21 10.30 9.00
CA HIS A 183 1.66 10.44 8.87
C HIS A 183 1.98 11.88 8.43
N ASP A 184 3.20 12.31 8.64
CA ASP A 184 3.66 13.56 8.07
C ASP A 184 3.68 13.48 6.53
N PRO A 185 3.53 14.61 5.81
CA PRO A 185 3.59 14.62 4.36
C PRO A 185 4.84 13.91 3.85
N TRP A 186 4.67 13.14 2.77
CA TRP A 186 5.76 12.35 2.20
C TRP A 186 6.93 13.22 1.74
N GLU A 187 8.12 12.81 2.11
CA GLU A 187 9.37 13.26 1.49
C GLU A 187 9.70 12.30 0.35
N LEU A 188 9.18 12.64 -0.85
CA LEU A 188 9.29 11.82 -2.04
C LEU A 188 10.60 12.08 -2.76
N GLN A 189 11.08 11.07 -3.47
CA GLN A 189 12.08 11.17 -4.52
C GLN A 189 11.47 10.63 -5.81
N LYS A 190 11.93 11.08 -6.96
CA LYS A 190 11.70 10.34 -8.20
C LYS A 190 12.31 8.95 -8.03
N GLY A 191 11.56 7.94 -8.38
CA GLY A 191 11.98 6.55 -8.30
C GLY A 191 12.33 5.98 -9.65
N GLU A 192 13.19 4.96 -9.65
CA GLU A 192 13.47 4.09 -10.78
C GLU A 192 13.22 2.66 -10.34
N CYS A 193 12.61 1.85 -11.17
CA CYS A 193 12.40 0.45 -10.88
C CYS A 193 12.50 -0.42 -12.15
N GLU A 194 13.02 -1.63 -11.97
CA GLU A 194 12.96 -2.73 -12.93
C GLU A 194 12.06 -3.82 -12.34
N ILE A 195 10.97 -4.12 -13.01
CA ILE A 195 10.05 -5.20 -12.63
C ILE A 195 10.39 -6.41 -13.51
N ARG A 196 10.93 -7.46 -12.87
CA ARG A 196 11.31 -8.70 -13.58
C ARG A 196 10.16 -9.70 -13.61
N ASP A 197 9.40 -9.78 -12.55
CA ASP A 197 8.22 -10.62 -12.43
C ASP A 197 7.12 -9.80 -11.72
N ASP A 198 5.91 -9.79 -12.27
CA ASP A 198 4.71 -9.33 -11.60
C ASP A 198 3.56 -10.28 -11.92
N TYR A 199 3.34 -11.23 -11.02
CA TYR A 199 2.20 -12.16 -11.06
C TYR A 199 1.22 -11.92 -9.91
N ILE A 200 1.44 -10.88 -9.09
CA ILE A 200 0.56 -10.51 -7.98
C ILE A 200 -0.52 -9.52 -8.44
N THR A 201 -0.17 -8.62 -9.35
CA THR A 201 -1.16 -7.77 -10.01
C THR A 201 -1.98 -8.62 -10.97
N PRO A 202 -3.31 -8.69 -10.83
CA PRO A 202 -4.14 -9.41 -11.78
C PRO A 202 -3.81 -9.01 -13.23
N PRO A 203 -3.74 -9.93 -14.19
CA PRO A 203 -3.31 -9.65 -15.56
C PRO A 203 -4.04 -8.48 -16.23
N PHE A 204 -5.34 -8.36 -15.95
CA PHE A 204 -6.21 -7.30 -16.47
C PHE A 204 -6.03 -5.93 -15.80
N LEU A 205 -5.28 -5.87 -14.71
CA LEU A 205 -4.89 -4.61 -14.01
C LEU A 205 -3.43 -4.21 -14.27
N ARG A 206 -2.66 -5.01 -15.00
CA ARG A 206 -1.25 -4.69 -15.28
C ARG A 206 -1.16 -3.52 -16.24
N PRO A 207 -0.09 -2.71 -16.13
CA PRO A 207 0.14 -1.65 -17.09
C PRO A 207 0.28 -2.22 -18.50
N ALA A 208 -0.28 -1.53 -19.49
CA ALA A 208 -0.13 -1.91 -20.89
C ALA A 208 1.32 -1.76 -21.36
N ASP A 209 2.03 -0.77 -20.82
CA ASP A 209 3.44 -0.48 -21.09
C ASP A 209 4.14 0.00 -19.81
N ASN A 210 5.34 -0.50 -19.56
CA ASN A 210 6.15 -0.05 -18.42
C ASN A 210 6.61 1.43 -18.55
N ARG A 211 6.48 2.04 -19.71
CA ARG A 211 6.75 3.47 -19.94
C ARG A 211 5.71 4.39 -19.29
N ASP A 212 4.53 3.89 -19.01
CA ASP A 212 3.45 4.64 -18.36
C ASP A 212 3.55 4.64 -16.84
N LEU A 213 4.58 4.00 -16.29
CA LEU A 213 4.75 3.90 -14.84
C LEU A 213 5.22 5.23 -14.24
N ILE A 214 4.50 5.67 -13.22
CA ILE A 214 4.92 6.79 -12.36
C ILE A 214 5.52 6.20 -11.08
N VAL A 215 6.79 6.48 -10.86
CA VAL A 215 7.54 5.85 -9.77
C VAL A 215 8.04 6.90 -8.79
N HIS A 216 7.69 6.70 -7.52
CA HIS A 216 8.20 7.50 -6.41
C HIS A 216 8.84 6.59 -5.36
N TYR A 217 9.88 7.10 -4.72
CA TYR A 217 10.52 6.48 -3.58
C TYR A 217 10.37 7.38 -2.35
N ALA A 218 10.16 6.77 -1.19
CA ALA A 218 10.20 7.46 0.10
C ALA A 218 11.08 6.69 1.07
N ASN A 219 12.00 7.39 1.73
CA ASN A 219 12.96 6.74 2.63
C ASN A 219 12.27 6.20 3.88
N GLN A 220 11.52 7.05 4.60
CA GLN A 220 10.75 6.61 5.76
C GLN A 220 9.67 7.62 6.16
N VAL A 221 8.67 7.09 6.86
CA VAL A 221 7.66 7.89 7.59
C VAL A 221 7.13 7.09 8.78
N THR A 222 6.70 7.76 9.83
CA THR A 222 5.96 7.13 10.93
C THR A 222 4.47 7.32 10.74
N ALA A 223 3.74 6.22 10.70
CA ALA A 223 2.29 6.20 10.55
C ALA A 223 1.61 5.84 11.88
N TYR A 224 0.54 6.55 12.20
CA TYR A 224 -0.31 6.36 13.37
C TYR A 224 -1.70 5.93 12.92
N PHE A 225 -2.18 4.84 13.45
CA PHE A 225 -3.47 4.24 13.09
C PHE A 225 -4.50 4.49 14.17
N TYR A 226 -5.72 4.74 13.73
CA TYR A 226 -6.87 4.98 14.58
C TYR A 226 -7.85 3.79 14.54
N PRO A 227 -8.79 3.68 15.49
CA PRO A 227 -9.79 2.61 15.47
C PRO A 227 -10.56 2.57 14.15
N PHE A 228 -10.75 1.37 13.62
CA PHE A 228 -11.65 1.16 12.48
C PHE A 228 -13.09 1.46 12.87
N LYS A 229 -13.83 2.05 11.94
CA LYS A 229 -15.23 2.43 12.12
C LYS A 229 -16.08 1.85 11.01
N LYS A 230 -17.22 1.31 11.35
CA LYS A 230 -18.30 1.06 10.39
C LYS A 230 -18.89 2.41 9.99
N VAL A 231 -19.08 2.68 8.67
CA VAL A 231 -19.50 3.97 8.11
C VAL A 231 -20.69 3.84 7.17
#